data_f5615fd4b89806d0320bb2b1c5257129
#
_entry.id   f5615fd4b89806d0320bb2b1c5257129
#
_cell.length_a   1.000
_cell.length_b   1.000
_cell.length_c   1.000
_cell.angle_alpha   90.00
_cell.angle_beta   90.00
_cell.angle_gamma   90.00
#
_symmetry.space_group_name_H-M   'P 1'
#
loop_
_entity.id
_entity.type
_entity.pdbx_description
1 polymer ?
#
loop_
_entity_poly.entity_id
_entity_poly.type
_entity_poly.pdbx_seq_one_letter_code
_entity_poly.pdbx_strand_id
1 'polypeptide(L)'
;MEIKVTDHLMKLDSAIKSVEEGLEKTQEKLEFLREQKAKLEAEKLLGDFEEGGYYRLDDRDGCLSYYFKYSERNFHVHDMTKTVGYTGENDVVISHGLKVFATRTQYQAGFFHSLYLPLSCFRNLSVSKIDAEEFKDYCEQIIKYVNQEVLA
;
A
#
# COMPACT_ATOMS: atom_id res chain seq x y z
N MET A 1 -22.60 36.28 -44.69
CA MET A 1 -21.39 35.57 -44.22
C MET A 1 -21.26 35.56 -42.70
N GLU A 2 -21.43 36.68 -42.03
CA GLU A 2 -21.34 36.77 -40.55
C GLU A 2 -22.33 35.87 -39.82
N ILE A 3 -23.57 35.71 -40.28
CA ILE A 3 -24.59 34.85 -39.69
C ILE A 3 -24.19 33.40 -39.76
N LYS A 4 -23.58 32.92 -40.85
CA LYS A 4 -23.12 31.52 -40.97
C LYS A 4 -21.93 31.22 -40.07
N VAL A 5 -21.00 32.15 -39.92
CA VAL A 5 -19.85 31.98 -39.01
C VAL A 5 -20.31 31.93 -37.57
N THR A 6 -21.24 32.80 -37.16
CA THR A 6 -21.81 32.82 -35.80
C THR A 6 -22.56 31.52 -35.50
N ASP A 7 -23.35 31.02 -36.46
CA ASP A 7 -24.07 29.75 -36.32
C ASP A 7 -23.13 28.57 -36.18
N HIS A 8 -22.06 28.53 -36.97
CA HIS A 8 -21.03 27.48 -36.82
C HIS A 8 -20.31 27.54 -35.47
N LEU A 9 -19.99 28.71 -34.96
CA LEU A 9 -19.37 28.88 -33.64
C LEU A 9 -20.30 28.40 -32.54
N MET A 10 -21.58 28.71 -32.62
CA MET A 10 -22.57 28.24 -31.64
C MET A 10 -22.69 26.70 -31.64
N LYS A 11 -22.65 26.07 -32.83
CA LYS A 11 -22.67 24.60 -32.94
C LYS A 11 -21.40 23.97 -32.37
N LEU A 12 -20.24 24.55 -32.63
CA LEU A 12 -18.97 24.08 -32.07
C LEU A 12 -18.94 24.22 -30.56
N ASP A 13 -19.38 25.32 -30.00
CA ASP A 13 -19.45 25.55 -28.56
C ASP A 13 -20.39 24.53 -27.90
N SER A 14 -21.54 24.25 -28.50
CA SER A 14 -22.48 23.23 -28.04
C SER A 14 -21.86 21.83 -28.06
N ALA A 15 -21.12 21.49 -29.12
CA ALA A 15 -20.45 20.22 -29.27
C ALA A 15 -19.33 20.06 -28.22
N ILE A 16 -18.53 21.10 -28.01
CA ILE A 16 -17.48 21.14 -27.00
C ILE A 16 -18.06 20.92 -25.61
N LYS A 17 -19.11 21.64 -25.28
CA LYS A 17 -19.79 21.51 -23.98
C LYS A 17 -20.32 20.10 -23.75
N SER A 18 -20.92 19.49 -24.77
CA SER A 18 -21.41 18.11 -24.70
C SER A 18 -20.31 17.10 -24.45
N VAL A 19 -19.16 17.26 -25.12
CA VAL A 19 -17.98 16.41 -24.91
C VAL A 19 -17.39 16.60 -23.51
N GLU A 20 -17.29 17.83 -23.03
CA GLU A 20 -16.81 18.15 -21.70
C GLU A 20 -17.70 17.51 -20.63
N GLU A 21 -19.03 17.60 -20.77
CA GLU A 21 -19.97 16.97 -19.86
C GLU A 21 -19.84 15.43 -19.88
N GLY A 22 -19.68 14.83 -21.05
CA GLY A 22 -19.44 13.40 -21.21
C GLY A 22 -18.12 12.95 -20.59
N LEU A 23 -17.05 13.76 -20.75
CA LEU A 23 -15.76 13.49 -20.14
C LEU A 23 -15.82 13.57 -18.62
N GLU A 24 -16.49 14.57 -18.07
CA GLU A 24 -16.70 14.71 -16.64
C GLU A 24 -17.43 13.50 -16.05
N LYS A 25 -18.50 13.05 -16.67
CA LYS A 25 -19.24 11.84 -16.26
C LYS A 25 -18.35 10.59 -16.31
N THR A 26 -17.52 10.47 -17.32
CA THR A 26 -16.57 9.36 -17.47
C THR A 26 -15.52 9.38 -16.37
N GLN A 27 -15.02 10.55 -16.02
CA GLN A 27 -14.06 10.74 -14.93
C GLN A 27 -14.67 10.38 -13.57
N GLU A 28 -15.90 10.82 -13.29
CA GLU A 28 -16.63 10.46 -12.06
C GLU A 28 -16.83 8.95 -11.96
N LYS A 29 -17.20 8.30 -13.05
CA LYS A 29 -17.35 6.85 -13.12
C LYS A 29 -16.03 6.13 -12.88
N LEU A 30 -14.94 6.63 -13.44
CA LEU A 30 -13.61 6.08 -13.25
C LEU A 30 -13.16 6.17 -11.78
N GLU A 31 -13.37 7.32 -11.14
CA GLU A 31 -13.09 7.50 -9.71
C GLU A 31 -13.91 6.54 -8.86
N PHE A 32 -15.20 6.40 -9.13
CA PHE A 32 -16.07 5.45 -8.44
C PHE A 32 -15.56 4.01 -8.56
N LEU A 33 -15.20 3.58 -9.77
CA LEU A 33 -14.68 2.24 -10.01
C LEU A 33 -13.35 2.00 -9.31
N ARG A 34 -12.46 2.99 -9.28
CA ARG A 34 -11.20 2.93 -8.55
C ARG A 34 -11.43 2.78 -7.04
N GLU A 35 -12.37 3.52 -6.47
CA GLU A 35 -12.73 3.42 -5.06
C GLU A 35 -13.31 2.03 -4.73
N GLN A 36 -14.17 1.49 -5.59
CA GLN A 36 -14.72 0.14 -5.40
C GLN A 36 -13.63 -0.92 -5.49
N LYS A 37 -12.73 -0.80 -6.45
CA LYS A 37 -11.59 -1.70 -6.59
C LYS A 37 -10.69 -1.66 -5.35
N ALA A 38 -10.38 -0.47 -4.85
CA ALA A 38 -9.58 -0.29 -3.64
C ALA A 38 -10.20 -0.97 -2.41
N LYS A 39 -11.51 -0.84 -2.24
CA LYS A 39 -12.24 -1.51 -1.15
C LYS A 39 -12.18 -3.03 -1.25
N LEU A 40 -12.39 -3.58 -2.45
CA LEU A 40 -12.34 -5.03 -2.67
C LEU A 40 -10.93 -5.59 -2.45
N GLU A 41 -9.92 -4.88 -2.89
CA GLU A 41 -8.52 -5.26 -2.66
C GLU A 41 -8.19 -5.25 -1.16
N ALA A 42 -8.65 -4.24 -0.43
CA ALA A 42 -8.49 -4.16 1.01
C ALA A 42 -9.20 -5.30 1.74
N GLU A 43 -10.45 -5.58 1.41
CA GLU A 43 -11.22 -6.67 2.00
C GLU A 43 -10.56 -8.03 1.77
N LYS A 44 -10.09 -8.28 0.56
CA LYS A 44 -9.40 -9.52 0.21
C LYS A 44 -8.09 -9.67 1.00
N LEU A 45 -7.32 -8.60 1.09
CA LEU A 45 -6.06 -8.60 1.80
C LEU A 45 -6.26 -8.81 3.32
N LEU A 46 -7.20 -8.08 3.92
CA LEU A 46 -7.49 -8.16 5.35
C LEU A 46 -8.07 -9.52 5.75
N GLY A 47 -8.72 -10.21 4.82
CA GLY A 47 -9.26 -11.56 5.05
C GLY A 47 -8.21 -12.63 5.30
N ASP A 48 -6.96 -12.39 4.92
CA ASP A 48 -5.84 -13.31 5.13
C ASP A 48 -5.21 -13.20 6.52
N PHE A 49 -5.62 -12.21 7.31
CA PHE A 49 -5.03 -11.93 8.62
C PHE A 49 -6.07 -12.07 9.74
N GLU A 50 -5.62 -12.59 10.87
CA GLU A 50 -6.42 -12.72 12.08
C GLU A 50 -6.01 -11.67 13.12
N GLU A 51 -6.99 -11.02 13.75
CA GLU A 51 -6.75 -10.05 14.83
C GLU A 51 -5.93 -10.67 15.95
N GLY A 52 -4.83 -10.00 16.30
CA GLY A 52 -3.90 -10.48 17.34
C GLY A 52 -2.91 -11.55 16.89
N GLY A 53 -3.00 -11.99 15.63
CA GLY A 53 -2.05 -12.95 15.06
C GLY A 53 -0.69 -12.30 14.73
N TYR A 54 0.36 -13.10 14.74
CA TYR A 54 1.72 -12.68 14.40
C TYR A 54 2.08 -13.20 13.03
N TYR A 55 2.71 -12.35 12.22
CA TYR A 55 3.01 -12.65 10.82
C TYR A 55 4.43 -12.25 10.44
N ARG A 56 4.96 -12.99 9.49
CA ARG A 56 6.24 -12.74 8.85
C ARG A 56 6.03 -12.55 7.36
N LEU A 57 6.61 -11.50 6.81
CA LEU A 57 6.65 -11.22 5.38
C LEU A 57 8.08 -11.38 4.89
N ASP A 58 8.28 -12.23 3.90
CA ASP A 58 9.60 -12.47 3.31
C ASP A 58 9.63 -12.02 1.84
N ASP A 59 10.73 -11.42 1.41
CA ASP A 59 10.97 -11.16 0.00
C ASP A 59 11.36 -12.47 -0.73
N ARG A 60 11.45 -12.39 -2.06
CA ARG A 60 11.78 -13.56 -2.89
C ARG A 60 13.16 -14.14 -2.59
N ASP A 61 14.11 -13.28 -2.26
CA ASP A 61 15.50 -13.68 -2.01
C ASP A 61 15.70 -14.20 -0.58
N GLY A 62 14.71 -14.04 0.27
CA GLY A 62 14.78 -14.45 1.67
C GLY A 62 15.73 -13.60 2.52
N CYS A 63 16.23 -12.51 1.97
CA CYS A 63 17.16 -11.61 2.67
C CYS A 63 16.45 -10.62 3.56
N LEU A 64 15.25 -10.19 3.18
CA LEU A 64 14.48 -9.16 3.86
C LEU A 64 13.23 -9.77 4.45
N SER A 65 13.05 -9.60 5.74
CA SER A 65 11.89 -10.09 6.48
C SER A 65 11.29 -8.99 7.34
N TYR A 66 9.97 -8.95 7.37
CA TYR A 66 9.21 -8.06 8.24
C TYR A 66 8.37 -8.91 9.20
N TYR A 67 8.33 -8.52 10.46
CA TYR A 67 7.56 -9.21 11.50
C TYR A 67 6.62 -8.23 12.15
N PHE A 68 5.37 -8.59 12.31
CA PHE A 68 4.39 -7.71 12.96
C PHE A 68 3.26 -8.49 13.62
N LYS A 69 2.63 -7.87 14.60
CA LYS A 69 1.37 -8.33 15.16
C LYS A 69 0.24 -7.65 14.42
N TYR A 70 -0.64 -8.44 13.81
CA TYR A 70 -1.77 -7.88 13.09
C TYR A 70 -2.83 -7.31 14.05
N SER A 71 -3.26 -6.10 13.78
CA SER A 71 -4.47 -5.51 14.36
C SER A 71 -5.04 -4.52 13.34
N GLU A 72 -6.32 -4.26 13.42
CA GLU A 72 -6.97 -3.27 12.55
C GLU A 72 -6.38 -1.86 12.72
N ARG A 73 -5.80 -1.57 13.88
CA ARG A 73 -5.18 -0.27 14.17
C ARG A 73 -3.82 -0.10 13.52
N ASN A 74 -3.05 -1.18 13.39
CA ASN A 74 -1.68 -1.11 12.88
C ASN A 74 -1.54 -1.55 11.42
N PHE A 75 -2.61 -2.00 10.79
CA PHE A 75 -2.56 -2.49 9.41
C PHE A 75 -3.76 -1.96 8.62
N HIS A 76 -3.49 -1.24 7.56
CA HIS A 76 -4.55 -0.77 6.67
C HIS A 76 -4.05 -0.62 5.23
N VAL A 77 -4.98 -0.62 4.30
CA VAL A 77 -4.72 -0.28 2.91
C VAL A 77 -5.06 1.20 2.72
N HIS A 78 -4.05 1.99 2.39
CA HIS A 78 -4.22 3.41 2.15
C HIS A 78 -4.75 3.65 0.74
N ASP A 79 -5.93 4.24 0.64
CA ASP A 79 -6.52 4.65 -0.62
C ASP A 79 -5.78 5.87 -1.17
N MET A 80 -5.03 5.64 -2.25
CA MET A 80 -4.20 6.65 -2.91
C MET A 80 -4.92 7.40 -4.02
N THR A 81 -6.20 7.09 -4.28
CA THR A 81 -6.94 7.64 -5.44
C THR A 81 -7.06 9.16 -5.43
N LYS A 82 -7.01 9.77 -4.25
CA LYS A 82 -7.11 11.24 -4.06
C LYS A 82 -5.77 11.90 -3.78
N THR A 83 -4.68 11.15 -3.86
CA THR A 83 -3.33 11.65 -3.59
C THR A 83 -2.72 12.27 -4.84
N VAL A 84 -2.07 13.42 -4.68
CA VAL A 84 -1.32 14.05 -5.76
C VAL A 84 -0.18 13.12 -6.19
N GLY A 85 -0.06 12.87 -7.50
CA GLY A 85 0.92 11.93 -8.04
C GLY A 85 0.49 10.48 -7.97
N TYR A 86 -0.82 10.22 -7.87
CA TYR A 86 -1.37 8.87 -7.88
C TYR A 86 -0.91 8.07 -9.10
N THR A 87 -0.35 6.89 -8.85
CA THR A 87 0.22 6.01 -9.89
C THR A 87 -0.67 4.82 -10.24
N GLY A 88 -1.90 4.78 -9.73
CA GLY A 88 -2.85 3.68 -9.97
C GLY A 88 -2.76 2.53 -8.96
N GLU A 89 -2.02 2.71 -7.89
CA GLU A 89 -1.74 1.66 -6.90
C GLU A 89 -1.91 2.17 -5.48
N ASN A 90 -2.53 1.35 -4.63
CA ASN A 90 -2.69 1.63 -3.20
C ASN A 90 -1.47 1.15 -2.40
N ASP A 91 -1.25 1.74 -1.24
CA ASP A 91 -0.22 1.33 -0.30
C ASP A 91 -0.81 0.50 0.84
N VAL A 92 -0.06 -0.52 1.23
CA VAL A 92 -0.27 -1.24 2.49
C VAL A 92 0.57 -0.54 3.55
N VAL A 93 -0.05 -0.13 4.65
CA VAL A 93 0.61 0.55 5.75
C VAL A 93 0.58 -0.34 6.98
N ILE A 94 1.75 -0.62 7.53
CA ILE A 94 1.93 -1.39 8.76
C ILE A 94 2.61 -0.49 9.78
N SER A 95 1.97 -0.27 10.93
CA SER A 95 2.53 0.51 12.03
C SER A 95 3.12 -0.44 13.08
N HIS A 96 4.37 -0.21 13.42
CA HIS A 96 5.13 -0.98 14.40
C HIS A 96 5.40 -2.44 14.01
N GLY A 97 6.63 -2.75 13.88
CA GLY A 97 7.10 -4.10 13.58
C GLY A 97 8.62 -4.19 13.62
N LEU A 98 9.10 -5.32 13.13
CA LEU A 98 10.52 -5.63 13.06
C LEU A 98 10.92 -5.78 11.61
N LYS A 99 12.09 -5.26 11.27
CA LYS A 99 12.71 -5.43 9.96
C LYS A 99 14.05 -6.12 10.15
N VAL A 100 14.26 -7.21 9.44
CA VAL A 100 15.52 -7.93 9.44
C VAL A 100 16.01 -8.07 7.99
N PHE A 101 17.20 -7.59 7.74
CA PHE A 101 17.91 -7.78 6.49
C PHE A 101 19.18 -8.59 6.79
N ALA A 102 19.27 -9.79 6.22
CA ALA A 102 20.38 -10.69 6.45
C ALA A 102 20.88 -11.28 5.13
N THR A 103 22.16 -11.11 4.85
CA THR A 103 22.87 -11.75 3.75
C THR A 103 24.06 -12.52 4.31
N ARG A 104 24.87 -13.15 3.45
CA ARG A 104 26.11 -13.82 3.91
C ARG A 104 27.12 -12.86 4.55
N THR A 105 27.09 -11.57 4.16
CA THR A 105 28.08 -10.57 4.54
C THR A 105 27.52 -9.43 5.36
N GLN A 106 26.21 -9.28 5.42
CA GLN A 106 25.54 -8.15 6.09
C GLN A 106 24.39 -8.63 6.95
N TYR A 107 24.25 -8.01 8.10
CA TYR A 107 23.10 -8.19 8.97
C TYR A 107 22.66 -6.83 9.49
N GLN A 108 21.40 -6.49 9.28
CA GLN A 108 20.77 -5.30 9.80
C GLN A 108 19.41 -5.67 10.37
N ALA A 109 19.14 -5.28 11.59
CA ALA A 109 17.87 -5.54 12.23
C ALA A 109 17.45 -4.32 13.05
N GLY A 110 16.16 -4.08 13.11
CA GLY A 110 15.63 -2.95 13.87
C GLY A 110 14.12 -2.96 13.94
N PHE A 111 13.60 -2.04 14.74
CA PHE A 111 12.18 -1.77 14.82
C PHE A 111 11.79 -0.72 13.79
N PHE A 112 10.67 -0.91 13.12
CA PHE A 112 10.09 0.13 12.31
C PHE A 112 8.83 0.70 12.98
N HIS A 113 8.62 1.99 12.81
CA HIS A 113 7.42 2.68 13.30
C HIS A 113 6.30 2.67 12.26
N SER A 114 6.64 2.84 11.01
CA SER A 114 5.69 2.78 9.89
C SER A 114 6.38 2.18 8.68
N LEU A 115 5.69 1.24 8.04
CA LEU A 115 6.12 0.60 6.81
C LEU A 115 5.06 0.84 5.75
N TYR A 116 5.47 1.43 4.62
CA TYR A 116 4.62 1.68 3.46
C TYR A 116 5.08 0.79 2.32
N LEU A 117 4.21 -0.09 1.87
CA LEU A 117 4.50 -0.98 0.76
C LEU A 117 3.45 -0.81 -0.34
N PRO A 118 3.84 -0.50 -1.57
CA PRO A 118 2.92 -0.57 -2.70
C PRO A 118 2.27 -1.94 -2.77
N LEU A 119 0.99 -1.99 -3.12
CA LEU A 119 0.23 -3.24 -3.12
C LEU A 119 0.87 -4.32 -4.00
N SER A 120 1.46 -3.94 -5.13
CA SER A 120 2.21 -4.85 -6.01
C SER A 120 3.43 -5.46 -5.32
N CYS A 121 4.17 -4.65 -4.57
CA CYS A 121 5.31 -5.11 -3.77
C CYS A 121 4.85 -6.05 -2.66
N PHE A 122 3.77 -5.72 -1.98
CA PHE A 122 3.20 -6.57 -0.93
C PHE A 122 2.78 -7.94 -1.46
N ARG A 123 2.15 -8.00 -2.62
CA ARG A 123 1.74 -9.26 -3.27
C ARG A 123 2.90 -10.18 -3.62
N ASN A 124 4.10 -9.63 -3.81
CA ASN A 124 5.30 -10.41 -4.10
C ASN A 124 5.98 -10.96 -2.85
N LEU A 125 5.51 -10.58 -1.67
CA LEU A 125 6.02 -11.09 -0.41
C LEU A 125 5.31 -12.40 -0.03
N SER A 126 6.06 -13.31 0.57
CA SER A 126 5.50 -14.52 1.16
C SER A 126 5.02 -14.20 2.58
N VAL A 127 3.77 -14.56 2.88
CA VAL A 127 3.17 -14.35 4.20
C VAL A 127 3.15 -15.66 4.96
N SER A 128 3.70 -15.67 6.16
CA SER A 128 3.66 -16.83 7.06
C SER A 128 3.11 -16.40 8.41
N LYS A 129 2.24 -17.22 8.99
CA LYS A 129 1.78 -17.04 10.37
C LYS A 129 2.83 -17.63 11.31
N ILE A 130 3.23 -16.87 12.30
CA ILE A 130 4.19 -17.30 13.34
C ILE A 130 3.49 -17.29 14.70
N ASP A 131 4.07 -17.99 15.69
CA ASP A 131 3.53 -17.94 17.04
C ASP A 131 4.12 -16.76 17.86
N ALA A 132 3.48 -16.47 18.97
CA ALA A 132 3.87 -15.35 19.83
C ALA A 132 5.28 -15.52 20.42
N GLU A 133 5.71 -16.75 20.71
CA GLU A 133 7.04 -17.02 21.24
C GLU A 133 8.11 -16.75 20.21
N GLU A 134 7.89 -17.17 18.97
CA GLU A 134 8.78 -16.90 17.85
C GLU A 134 8.95 -15.40 17.63
N PHE A 135 7.86 -14.65 17.63
CA PHE A 135 7.90 -13.19 17.53
C PHE A 135 8.68 -12.55 18.69
N LYS A 136 8.45 -13.01 19.91
CA LYS A 136 9.16 -12.53 21.09
C LYS A 136 10.67 -12.79 20.99
N ASP A 137 11.06 -13.97 20.51
CA ASP A 137 12.46 -14.34 20.33
C ASP A 137 13.15 -13.40 19.32
N TYR A 138 12.50 -13.06 18.22
CA TYR A 138 13.02 -12.07 17.26
C TYR A 138 13.15 -10.69 17.89
N CYS A 139 12.21 -10.24 18.69
CA CYS A 139 12.31 -8.98 19.42
C CYS A 139 13.54 -8.96 20.34
N GLU A 140 13.77 -10.02 21.10
CA GLU A 140 14.90 -10.15 22.00
C GLU A 140 16.24 -10.16 21.25
N GLN A 141 16.31 -10.86 20.13
CA GLN A 141 17.48 -10.87 19.25
C GLN A 141 17.81 -9.48 18.72
N ILE A 142 16.80 -8.72 18.29
CA ILE A 142 17.00 -7.37 17.79
C ILE A 142 17.46 -6.42 18.90
N ILE A 143 16.89 -6.50 20.09
CA ILE A 143 17.31 -5.70 21.24
C ILE A 143 18.76 -6.00 21.57
N LYS A 144 19.14 -7.28 21.59
CA LYS A 144 20.51 -7.70 21.83
C LYS A 144 21.47 -7.16 20.77
N TYR A 145 21.08 -7.24 19.50
CA TYR A 145 21.86 -6.69 18.39
C TYR A 145 22.06 -5.18 18.51
N VAL A 146 21.00 -4.43 18.78
CA VAL A 146 21.09 -2.98 18.98
C VAL A 146 22.02 -2.63 20.12
N ASN A 147 21.95 -3.33 21.24
CA ASN A 147 22.82 -3.09 22.39
C ASN A 147 24.29 -3.41 22.09
N GLN A 148 24.57 -4.48 21.37
CA GLN A 148 25.92 -4.92 21.06
C GLN A 148 26.59 -4.16 19.92
N GLU A 149 25.86 -3.91 18.84
CA GLU A 149 26.42 -3.40 17.59
C GLU A 149 26.19 -1.90 17.39
N VAL A 150 25.14 -1.35 17.97
CA VAL A 150 24.76 0.06 17.76
C VAL A 150 25.12 0.93 18.94
N LEU A 151 24.89 0.47 20.17
CA LEU A 151 25.10 1.24 21.40
C LEU A 151 26.46 0.98 22.09
N ALA A 152 27.12 -0.07 21.69
CA ALA A 152 28.48 -0.33 22.14
C ALA A 152 29.49 0.53 21.33
#